data_45fbe16c6acf0801dce62e82fbfb8908
#
_entry.id   45fbe16c6acf0801dce62e82fbfb8908
#
_cell.length_a   1.000
_cell.length_b   1.000
_cell.length_c   1.000
_cell.angle_alpha   90.00
_cell.angle_beta   90.00
_cell.angle_gamma   90.00
#
_symmetry.space_group_name_H-M   'P 1'
#
loop_
_entity.id
_entity.type
_entity.pdbx_description
1 polymer ?
#
loop_
_entity_poly.entity_id
_entity_poly.type
_entity_poly.pdbx_seq_one_letter_code
_entity_poly.pdbx_strand_id
1 'polypeptide(L)'
;MLSLRERFSLYLFILVALLLQGCGVGQNPVEKIQNELRGEKEYAIILHDMREEGNFFPSYYHQYRVDIGEQKSMRPLIEVDESYYKKNGPYLGMALAAKTVDGAITNAPFPNGYQYVGNSQYGRWRENDSGGSMWEFYGKYMLMSQVMNWAGFGLGRNHYNDYSSFRGSGRPYYGPKREYGTTGTVTKKQKPDFFKRKMAKNSRSRTRFQDKVGQRMGRSKNTFRSRGFGFGK
;
A
#
# COMPACT_ATOMS: atom_id res chain seq x y z
N MET A 1 -23.94 -52.67 8.26
CA MET A 1 -24.17 -51.65 9.30
C MET A 1 -22.80 -51.30 9.91
N LEU A 2 -22.31 -50.08 9.73
CA LEU A 2 -21.08 -49.62 10.36
C LEU A 2 -21.25 -49.63 11.88
N SER A 3 -20.24 -50.13 12.60
CA SER A 3 -20.22 -50.13 14.06
C SER A 3 -20.25 -48.71 14.62
N LEU A 4 -20.75 -48.55 15.85
CA LEU A 4 -20.84 -47.23 16.51
C LEU A 4 -19.45 -46.52 16.57
N ARG A 5 -18.41 -47.29 16.69
CA ARG A 5 -17.00 -46.86 16.75
C ARG A 5 -16.50 -46.33 15.41
N GLU A 6 -16.90 -46.96 14.30
CA GLU A 6 -16.55 -46.48 12.93
C GLU A 6 -17.31 -45.20 12.58
N ARG A 7 -18.58 -45.08 13.02
CA ARG A 7 -19.34 -43.82 12.83
C ARG A 7 -18.73 -42.68 13.62
N PHE A 8 -18.30 -42.89 14.85
CA PHE A 8 -17.64 -41.87 15.66
C PHE A 8 -16.30 -41.43 15.05
N SER A 9 -15.49 -42.36 14.54
CA SER A 9 -14.24 -42.08 13.83
C SER A 9 -14.48 -41.28 12.54
N LEU A 10 -15.56 -41.61 11.80
CA LEU A 10 -15.91 -40.87 10.58
C LEU A 10 -16.33 -39.43 10.89
N TYR A 11 -17.15 -39.21 11.93
CA TYR A 11 -17.55 -37.87 12.34
C TYR A 11 -16.37 -37.02 12.85
N LEU A 12 -15.47 -37.66 13.60
CA LEU A 12 -14.25 -37.00 14.06
C LEU A 12 -13.35 -36.59 12.88
N PHE A 13 -13.22 -37.44 11.87
CA PHE A 13 -12.44 -37.16 10.67
C PHE A 13 -13.07 -36.06 9.85
N ILE A 14 -14.38 -36.00 9.70
CA ILE A 14 -15.12 -34.94 9.02
C ILE A 14 -14.96 -33.62 9.79
N LEU A 15 -15.04 -33.65 11.13
CA LEU A 15 -14.86 -32.46 11.96
C LEU A 15 -13.44 -31.90 11.83
N VAL A 16 -12.42 -32.77 11.86
CA VAL A 16 -11.01 -32.37 11.66
C VAL A 16 -10.77 -31.85 10.24
N ALA A 17 -11.37 -32.45 9.22
CA ALA A 17 -11.29 -32.00 7.84
C ALA A 17 -11.94 -30.61 7.64
N LEU A 18 -13.05 -30.32 8.33
CA LEU A 18 -13.69 -29.00 8.34
C LEU A 18 -12.84 -27.94 9.04
N LEU A 19 -12.08 -28.31 10.07
CA LEU A 19 -11.17 -27.39 10.76
C LEU A 19 -9.90 -27.08 9.95
N LEU A 20 -9.52 -27.95 9.02
CA LEU A 20 -8.34 -27.73 8.14
C LEU A 20 -8.61 -26.82 6.93
N GLN A 21 -9.85 -26.46 6.65
CA GLN A 21 -10.19 -25.53 5.55
C GLN A 21 -9.90 -24.05 5.89
N GLY A 22 -9.40 -23.75 7.09
CA GLY A 22 -9.17 -22.40 7.59
C GLY A 22 -7.85 -21.72 7.21
N CYS A 23 -6.96 -22.37 6.46
CA CYS A 23 -5.72 -21.75 5.98
C CYS A 23 -5.76 -21.54 4.46
N GLY A 24 -6.65 -20.68 4.00
CA GLY A 24 -6.49 -20.05 2.71
C GLY A 24 -5.24 -19.16 2.79
N VAL A 25 -4.12 -19.59 2.19
CA VAL A 25 -3.01 -18.70 1.84
C VAL A 25 -3.66 -17.53 1.10
N GLY A 26 -3.70 -16.35 1.72
CA GLY A 26 -4.42 -15.20 1.22
C GLY A 26 -3.98 -14.91 -0.21
N GLN A 27 -4.87 -15.15 -1.18
CA GLN A 27 -4.59 -14.85 -2.58
C GLN A 27 -4.16 -13.39 -2.67
N ASN A 28 -3.06 -13.13 -3.38
CA ASN A 28 -2.60 -11.77 -3.64
C ASN A 28 -3.75 -10.94 -4.25
N PRO A 29 -4.28 -9.93 -3.53
CA PRO A 29 -5.45 -9.18 -4.00
C PRO A 29 -5.24 -8.54 -5.37
N VAL A 30 -4.01 -8.11 -5.68
CA VAL A 30 -3.66 -7.54 -6.97
C VAL A 30 -3.79 -8.58 -8.08
N GLU A 31 -3.32 -9.79 -7.87
CA GLU A 31 -3.47 -10.89 -8.84
C GLU A 31 -4.93 -11.27 -9.07
N LYS A 32 -5.72 -11.28 -7.99
CA LYS A 32 -7.17 -11.51 -8.10
C LYS A 32 -7.83 -10.46 -8.98
N ILE A 33 -7.56 -9.17 -8.73
CA ILE A 33 -8.09 -8.06 -9.53
C ILE A 33 -7.58 -8.15 -10.98
N GLN A 34 -6.31 -8.50 -11.21
CA GLN A 34 -5.77 -8.71 -12.55
C GLN A 34 -6.51 -9.82 -13.31
N ASN A 35 -6.84 -10.91 -12.61
CA ASN A 35 -7.61 -12.01 -13.20
C ASN A 35 -9.03 -11.59 -13.60
N GLU A 36 -9.69 -10.77 -12.78
CA GLU A 36 -10.99 -10.17 -13.10
C GLU A 36 -10.91 -9.25 -14.34
N LEU A 37 -9.78 -8.56 -14.52
CA LEU A 37 -9.54 -7.59 -15.58
C LEU A 37 -8.87 -8.18 -16.83
N ARG A 38 -8.78 -9.50 -16.97
CA ARG A 38 -8.09 -10.13 -18.12
C ARG A 38 -8.62 -9.67 -19.48
N GLY A 39 -9.96 -9.47 -19.58
CA GLY A 39 -10.65 -9.02 -20.79
C GLY A 39 -10.46 -7.55 -21.12
N GLU A 40 -10.00 -6.74 -20.16
CA GLU A 40 -9.81 -5.32 -20.39
C GLU A 40 -8.58 -5.05 -21.26
N LYS A 41 -8.70 -4.09 -22.16
CA LYS A 41 -7.59 -3.68 -23.05
C LYS A 41 -6.48 -2.98 -22.28
N GLU A 42 -6.86 -2.15 -21.30
CA GLU A 42 -5.95 -1.42 -20.44
C GLU A 42 -6.51 -1.30 -19.02
N TYR A 43 -5.65 -1.30 -18.02
CA TYR A 43 -6.04 -1.00 -16.63
C TYR A 43 -4.83 -0.55 -15.80
N ALA A 44 -5.11 0.12 -14.68
CA ALA A 44 -4.15 0.34 -13.61
C ALA A 44 -4.79 -0.01 -12.26
N ILE A 45 -4.07 -0.69 -11.39
CA ILE A 45 -4.49 -1.07 -10.03
C ILE A 45 -3.65 -0.27 -9.05
N ILE A 46 -4.28 0.71 -8.39
CA ILE A 46 -3.62 1.66 -7.51
C ILE A 46 -3.91 1.31 -6.05
N LEU A 47 -2.88 1.27 -5.20
CA LEU A 47 -3.06 1.17 -3.75
C LEU A 47 -3.59 2.50 -3.21
N HIS A 48 -4.90 2.57 -3.04
CA HIS A 48 -5.59 3.81 -2.71
C HIS A 48 -5.52 4.16 -1.24
N ASP A 49 -5.77 3.20 -0.36
CA ASP A 49 -5.74 3.37 1.10
C ASP A 49 -5.24 2.10 1.78
N MET A 50 -4.76 2.27 2.99
CA MET A 50 -4.29 1.20 3.86
C MET A 50 -4.82 1.46 5.26
N ARG A 51 -5.33 0.41 5.92
CA ARG A 51 -5.84 0.49 7.29
C ARG A 51 -5.30 -0.63 8.14
N GLU A 52 -5.12 -0.32 9.40
CA GLU A 52 -4.79 -1.25 10.45
C GLU A 52 -5.79 -1.03 11.57
N GLU A 53 -6.61 -2.02 11.87
CA GLU A 53 -7.69 -1.98 12.84
C GLU A 53 -7.39 -2.95 13.98
N GLY A 54 -7.94 -2.68 15.16
CA GLY A 54 -7.66 -3.47 16.36
C GLY A 54 -6.44 -2.97 17.17
N ASN A 55 -6.45 -3.33 18.49
CA ASN A 55 -5.40 -2.89 19.42
C ASN A 55 -4.49 -4.03 19.88
N PHE A 56 -5.03 -5.24 20.08
CA PHE A 56 -4.30 -6.41 20.57
C PHE A 56 -4.03 -7.42 19.46
N PHE A 57 -5.01 -7.59 18.56
CA PHE A 57 -4.91 -8.41 17.37
C PHE A 57 -5.25 -7.54 16.18
N PRO A 58 -4.25 -6.90 15.55
CA PRO A 58 -4.50 -6.00 14.43
C PRO A 58 -4.89 -6.79 13.20
N SER A 59 -5.97 -6.35 12.53
CA SER A 59 -6.33 -6.74 11.18
C SER A 59 -5.84 -5.66 10.21
N TYR A 60 -5.39 -6.09 9.06
CA TYR A 60 -4.79 -5.22 8.05
C TYR A 60 -5.64 -5.21 6.79
N TYR A 61 -5.84 -4.04 6.21
CA TYR A 61 -6.71 -3.85 5.05
C TYR A 61 -6.03 -2.99 4.00
N HIS A 62 -6.24 -3.36 2.74
CA HIS A 62 -5.94 -2.54 1.57
C HIS A 62 -7.23 -2.11 0.88
N GLN A 63 -7.23 -0.92 0.32
CA GLN A 63 -8.23 -0.46 -0.61
C GLN A 63 -7.57 -0.15 -1.95
N TYR A 64 -8.14 -0.67 -3.02
CA TYR A 64 -7.62 -0.46 -4.36
C TYR A 64 -8.56 0.42 -5.16
N ARG A 65 -7.98 1.30 -5.97
CA ARG A 65 -8.66 1.95 -7.07
C ARG A 65 -8.24 1.29 -8.36
N VAL A 66 -9.20 0.99 -9.20
CA VAL A 66 -8.99 0.42 -10.53
C VAL A 66 -9.37 1.49 -11.54
N ASP A 67 -8.42 1.86 -12.40
CA ASP A 67 -8.60 2.78 -13.50
C ASP A 67 -8.63 1.95 -14.80
N ILE A 68 -9.71 2.05 -15.60
CA ILE A 68 -9.87 1.41 -16.92
C ILE A 68 -10.18 2.54 -17.91
N GLY A 69 -9.20 2.92 -18.72
CA GLY A 69 -9.30 4.14 -19.50
C GLY A 69 -9.58 5.35 -18.62
N GLU A 70 -10.69 6.04 -18.85
CA GLU A 70 -11.13 7.20 -18.05
C GLU A 70 -11.96 6.81 -16.82
N GLN A 71 -12.47 5.58 -16.77
CA GLN A 71 -13.29 5.10 -15.66
C GLN A 71 -12.42 4.78 -14.46
N LYS A 72 -12.83 5.29 -13.29
CA LYS A 72 -12.18 5.04 -12.01
C LYS A 72 -13.16 4.38 -11.06
N SER A 73 -12.87 3.16 -10.65
CA SER A 73 -13.70 2.44 -9.69
C SER A 73 -12.95 2.18 -8.39
N MET A 74 -13.62 2.40 -7.28
CA MET A 74 -13.08 2.12 -5.96
C MET A 74 -13.53 0.72 -5.52
N ARG A 75 -12.58 -0.13 -5.16
CA ARG A 75 -12.88 -1.44 -4.59
C ARG A 75 -13.16 -1.31 -3.09
N PRO A 76 -13.95 -2.21 -2.48
CA PRO A 76 -14.09 -2.27 -1.04
C PRO A 76 -12.75 -2.54 -0.36
N LEU A 77 -12.71 -2.35 0.95
CA LEU A 77 -11.57 -2.76 1.77
C LEU A 77 -11.42 -4.28 1.70
N ILE A 78 -10.21 -4.75 1.47
CA ILE A 78 -9.85 -6.17 1.41
C ILE A 78 -8.89 -6.44 2.56
N GLU A 79 -9.22 -7.40 3.39
CA GLU A 79 -8.33 -7.88 4.44
C GLU A 79 -7.11 -8.57 3.81
N VAL A 80 -5.93 -8.29 4.36
CA VAL A 80 -4.65 -8.82 3.87
C VAL A 80 -3.78 -9.26 5.03
N ASP A 81 -2.86 -10.17 4.78
CA ASP A 81 -1.88 -10.59 5.77
C ASP A 81 -0.96 -9.44 6.18
N GLU A 82 -0.46 -9.47 7.40
CA GLU A 82 0.49 -8.49 7.92
C GLU A 82 1.73 -8.37 7.04
N SER A 83 2.25 -9.49 6.55
CA SER A 83 3.41 -9.54 5.66
C SER A 83 3.17 -8.81 4.34
N TYR A 84 1.99 -9.05 3.74
CA TYR A 84 1.57 -8.40 2.50
C TYR A 84 1.31 -6.89 2.72
N TYR A 85 0.69 -6.53 3.84
CA TYR A 85 0.48 -5.14 4.25
C TYR A 85 1.81 -4.39 4.38
N LYS A 86 2.78 -4.96 5.09
CA LYS A 86 4.11 -4.36 5.29
C LYS A 86 4.90 -4.26 3.98
N LYS A 87 4.86 -5.32 3.15
CA LYS A 87 5.50 -5.35 1.84
C LYS A 87 5.03 -4.20 0.93
N ASN A 88 3.73 -3.95 0.91
CA ASN A 88 3.13 -2.90 0.10
C ASN A 88 3.07 -1.53 0.80
N GLY A 89 3.45 -1.48 2.08
CA GLY A 89 3.47 -0.28 2.89
C GLY A 89 4.13 0.95 2.26
N PRO A 90 5.25 0.82 1.51
CA PRO A 90 5.90 1.92 0.81
C PRO A 90 5.12 2.50 -0.38
N TYR A 91 4.11 1.80 -0.93
CA TYR A 91 3.53 2.08 -2.24
C TYR A 91 2.16 2.77 -2.21
N LEU A 92 1.76 3.36 -1.08
CA LEU A 92 0.50 4.11 -1.00
C LEU A 92 0.42 5.17 -2.10
N GLY A 93 -0.70 5.20 -2.83
CA GLY A 93 -0.94 6.13 -3.94
C GLY A 93 -0.29 5.73 -5.26
N MET A 94 0.47 4.64 -5.31
CA MET A 94 1.13 4.14 -6.51
C MET A 94 0.30 3.05 -7.20
N ALA A 95 0.48 2.90 -8.51
CA ALA A 95 0.01 1.73 -9.24
C ALA A 95 0.89 0.53 -8.88
N LEU A 96 0.29 -0.58 -8.45
CA LEU A 96 0.98 -1.83 -8.14
C LEU A 96 1.07 -2.73 -9.37
N ALA A 97 0.11 -2.59 -10.28
CA ALA A 97 0.09 -3.28 -11.56
C ALA A 97 -0.65 -2.44 -12.61
N ALA A 98 -0.25 -2.56 -13.87
CA ALA A 98 -0.97 -1.98 -14.99
C ALA A 98 -0.79 -2.82 -16.26
N LYS A 99 -1.78 -2.71 -17.15
CA LYS A 99 -1.77 -3.23 -18.52
C LYS A 99 -2.03 -2.08 -19.47
N THR A 100 -1.22 -1.95 -20.49
CA THR A 100 -1.40 -0.96 -21.57
C THR A 100 -2.10 -1.58 -22.77
N VAL A 101 -2.65 -0.76 -23.69
CA VAL A 101 -3.45 -1.24 -24.84
C VAL A 101 -2.66 -2.14 -25.79
N ASP A 102 -1.33 -2.04 -25.80
CA ASP A 102 -0.42 -2.94 -26.54
C ASP A 102 -0.20 -4.29 -25.84
N GLY A 103 -0.88 -4.51 -24.70
CA GLY A 103 -0.84 -5.75 -23.94
C GLY A 103 0.34 -5.84 -22.95
N ALA A 104 1.21 -4.85 -22.88
CA ALA A 104 2.33 -4.87 -21.93
C ALA A 104 1.83 -4.76 -20.47
N ILE A 105 2.24 -5.72 -19.64
CA ILE A 105 1.90 -5.77 -18.20
C ILE A 105 3.11 -5.37 -17.37
N THR A 106 2.88 -4.53 -16.38
CA THR A 106 3.88 -4.10 -15.40
C THR A 106 3.37 -4.40 -14.00
N ASN A 107 4.15 -5.13 -13.19
CA ASN A 107 3.83 -5.50 -11.81
C ASN A 107 4.81 -4.86 -10.79
N ALA A 108 5.77 -4.05 -11.24
CA ALA A 108 6.60 -3.23 -10.37
C ALA A 108 5.84 -1.96 -9.99
N PRO A 109 5.84 -1.52 -8.72
CA PRO A 109 5.14 -0.30 -8.31
C PRO A 109 5.72 0.98 -8.96
N PHE A 110 4.82 1.85 -9.43
CA PHE A 110 5.20 3.12 -10.07
C PHE A 110 4.09 4.18 -9.89
N PRO A 111 4.38 5.50 -10.08
CA PRO A 111 3.37 6.54 -10.04
C PRO A 111 2.34 6.35 -11.17
N ASN A 112 1.05 6.40 -10.82
CA ASN A 112 -0.02 6.21 -11.79
C ASN A 112 0.09 7.24 -12.93
N GLY A 113 -0.05 6.77 -14.17
CA GLY A 113 0.08 7.56 -15.39
C GLY A 113 1.38 7.32 -16.16
N TYR A 114 2.46 6.90 -15.49
CA TYR A 114 3.75 6.63 -16.16
C TYR A 114 3.67 5.48 -17.18
N GLN A 115 2.73 4.54 -17.01
CA GLN A 115 2.51 3.44 -17.96
C GLN A 115 2.12 3.91 -19.37
N TYR A 116 1.57 5.12 -19.48
CA TYR A 116 1.12 5.68 -20.75
C TYR A 116 2.20 6.50 -21.46
N VAL A 117 3.28 6.87 -20.74
CA VAL A 117 4.36 7.69 -21.29
C VAL A 117 5.23 6.86 -22.23
N GLY A 118 5.62 7.47 -23.36
CA GLY A 118 6.46 6.83 -24.36
C GLY A 118 5.71 5.92 -25.35
N ASN A 119 4.43 5.67 -25.15
CA ASN A 119 3.59 4.91 -26.09
C ASN A 119 2.79 5.88 -26.98
N SER A 120 3.04 5.85 -28.30
CA SER A 120 2.46 6.78 -29.30
C SER A 120 0.92 6.75 -29.39
N GLN A 121 0.26 5.74 -28.80
CA GLN A 121 -1.20 5.68 -28.71
C GLN A 121 -1.78 6.69 -27.70
N TYR A 122 -0.99 7.09 -26.70
CA TYR A 122 -1.43 7.97 -25.64
C TYR A 122 -0.93 9.41 -25.77
N GLY A 123 0.14 9.64 -26.54
CA GLY A 123 0.75 10.97 -26.66
C GLY A 123 1.93 10.98 -27.62
N ARG A 124 2.69 12.06 -27.54
CA ARG A 124 3.91 12.24 -28.33
C ARG A 124 4.97 12.98 -27.53
N TRP A 125 6.22 12.81 -27.94
CA TRP A 125 7.31 13.66 -27.47
C TRP A 125 7.29 14.99 -28.21
N ARG A 126 7.32 16.09 -27.45
CA ARG A 126 7.43 17.45 -27.97
C ARG A 126 8.72 18.06 -27.46
N GLU A 127 9.48 18.62 -28.37
CA GLU A 127 10.66 19.38 -28.00
C GLU A 127 10.24 20.75 -27.45
N ASN A 128 10.92 21.21 -26.41
CA ASN A 128 10.76 22.53 -25.86
C ASN A 128 11.89 23.44 -26.32
N ASP A 129 11.69 24.78 -26.23
CA ASP A 129 12.63 25.80 -26.67
C ASP A 129 13.99 25.74 -25.95
N SER A 130 14.08 24.98 -24.84
CA SER A 130 15.29 24.77 -24.04
C SER A 130 16.06 23.49 -24.46
N GLY A 131 15.72 22.87 -25.58
CA GLY A 131 16.37 21.62 -26.08
C GLY A 131 16.01 20.35 -25.32
N GLY A 132 15.01 20.39 -24.46
CA GLY A 132 14.47 19.23 -23.76
C GLY A 132 13.26 18.65 -24.49
N SER A 133 12.98 17.34 -24.29
CA SER A 133 11.82 16.68 -24.83
C SER A 133 10.85 16.33 -23.72
N MET A 134 9.58 16.76 -23.84
CA MET A 134 8.51 16.55 -22.89
C MET A 134 7.39 15.71 -23.49
N TRP A 135 6.76 14.88 -22.67
CA TRP A 135 5.62 14.07 -23.09
C TRP A 135 4.33 14.90 -23.10
N GLU A 136 3.64 14.91 -24.23
CA GLU A 136 2.34 15.57 -24.43
C GLU A 136 1.28 14.49 -24.67
N PHE A 137 0.27 14.41 -23.78
CA PHE A 137 -0.83 13.48 -23.94
C PHE A 137 -1.85 13.96 -24.97
N TYR A 138 -2.40 13.03 -25.78
CA TYR A 138 -3.53 13.31 -26.66
C TYR A 138 -4.82 13.56 -25.85
N GLY A 139 -5.77 14.31 -26.44
CA GLY A 139 -6.96 14.89 -25.83
C GLY A 139 -7.62 14.08 -24.70
N LYS A 140 -8.08 12.86 -24.97
CA LYS A 140 -8.73 12.01 -23.95
C LYS A 140 -7.82 11.62 -22.77
N TYR A 141 -6.51 11.64 -22.96
CA TYR A 141 -5.53 11.31 -21.93
C TYR A 141 -4.94 12.57 -21.24
N MET A 142 -5.37 13.76 -21.65
CA MET A 142 -4.86 15.03 -21.11
C MET A 142 -5.05 15.14 -19.58
N LEU A 143 -6.12 14.54 -19.03
CA LEU A 143 -6.35 14.51 -17.57
C LEU A 143 -5.24 13.76 -16.81
N MET A 144 -4.53 12.84 -17.47
CA MET A 144 -3.38 12.15 -16.87
C MET A 144 -2.20 13.13 -16.66
N SER A 145 -2.05 14.13 -17.53
CA SER A 145 -1.03 15.17 -17.37
C SER A 145 -1.23 15.97 -16.08
N GLN A 146 -2.46 16.23 -15.66
CA GLN A 146 -2.75 16.95 -14.42
C GLN A 146 -2.32 16.17 -13.19
N VAL A 147 -2.53 14.84 -13.19
CA VAL A 147 -2.09 13.96 -12.08
C VAL A 147 -0.56 13.96 -11.98
N MET A 148 0.15 14.02 -13.11
CA MET A 148 1.60 13.96 -13.18
C MET A 148 2.24 15.33 -12.98
N ASN A 149 1.63 16.42 -13.48
CA ASN A 149 2.09 17.79 -13.27
C ASN A 149 1.93 18.29 -11.81
N TRP A 150 1.13 17.59 -11.02
CA TRP A 150 0.96 17.93 -9.61
C TRP A 150 2.27 17.84 -8.79
N ALA A 151 3.25 17.11 -9.30
CA ALA A 151 4.61 17.06 -8.75
C ALA A 151 5.47 18.28 -9.16
N GLY A 152 4.96 19.17 -10.02
CA GLY A 152 5.70 20.35 -10.51
C GLY A 152 6.80 20.02 -11.53
N PHE A 153 6.80 18.80 -12.06
CA PHE A 153 7.80 18.34 -13.03
C PHE A 153 7.07 17.86 -14.28
N GLY A 154 7.36 18.51 -15.41
CA GLY A 154 6.99 17.97 -16.70
C GLY A 154 7.63 16.58 -16.91
N LEU A 155 6.95 15.71 -17.64
CA LEU A 155 7.48 14.40 -18.00
C LEU A 155 8.54 14.53 -19.09
N GLY A 156 9.75 14.88 -18.68
CA GLY A 156 10.91 14.91 -19.56
C GLY A 156 11.37 13.51 -19.95
N ARG A 157 12.00 13.40 -21.10
CA ARG A 157 12.54 12.14 -21.62
C ARG A 157 13.51 11.46 -20.64
N ASN A 158 14.30 12.22 -19.90
CA ASN A 158 15.20 11.68 -18.88
C ASN A 158 14.45 10.95 -17.77
N HIS A 159 13.35 11.53 -17.28
CA HIS A 159 12.50 10.89 -16.24
C HIS A 159 11.82 9.62 -16.75
N TYR A 160 11.46 9.61 -18.04
CA TYR A 160 10.94 8.40 -18.68
C TYR A 160 12.00 7.31 -18.81
N ASN A 161 13.23 7.66 -19.17
CA ASN A 161 14.33 6.70 -19.27
C ASN A 161 14.64 6.07 -17.91
N ASP A 162 14.63 6.87 -16.83
CA ASP A 162 14.76 6.37 -15.46
C ASP A 162 13.64 5.38 -15.14
N TYR A 163 12.37 5.79 -15.34
CA TYR A 163 11.22 4.91 -15.15
C TYR A 163 11.34 3.61 -15.95
N SER A 164 11.69 3.69 -17.22
CA SER A 164 11.84 2.54 -18.10
C SER A 164 12.92 1.56 -17.60
N SER A 165 14.05 2.09 -17.11
CA SER A 165 15.13 1.31 -16.49
C SER A 165 14.66 0.59 -15.23
N PHE A 166 13.95 1.28 -14.32
CA PHE A 166 13.37 0.67 -13.11
C PHE A 166 12.35 -0.41 -13.46
N ARG A 167 11.46 -0.13 -14.41
CA ARG A 167 10.47 -1.09 -14.90
C ARG A 167 11.13 -2.33 -15.49
N GLY A 168 12.15 -2.15 -16.34
CA GLY A 168 12.87 -3.25 -16.98
C GLY A 168 13.60 -4.16 -15.99
N SER A 169 14.01 -3.61 -14.84
CA SER A 169 14.64 -4.36 -13.73
C SER A 169 13.65 -4.85 -12.67
N GLY A 170 12.33 -4.67 -12.86
CA GLY A 170 11.31 -5.08 -11.89
C GLY A 170 11.35 -4.31 -10.56
N ARG A 171 12.02 -3.14 -10.52
CA ARG A 171 12.19 -2.34 -9.30
C ARG A 171 11.12 -1.25 -9.21
N PRO A 172 10.67 -0.89 -7.98
CA PRO A 172 9.75 0.21 -7.77
C PRO A 172 10.35 1.55 -8.19
N TYR A 173 9.57 2.37 -8.91
CA TYR A 173 9.92 3.73 -9.29
C TYR A 173 9.06 4.74 -8.52
N TYR A 174 9.68 5.63 -7.76
CA TYR A 174 8.98 6.59 -6.89
C TYR A 174 8.89 8.00 -7.48
N GLY A 175 9.22 8.17 -8.75
CA GLY A 175 9.38 9.47 -9.39
C GLY A 175 10.80 10.04 -9.27
N PRO A 176 11.12 11.09 -10.07
CA PRO A 176 12.48 11.67 -10.17
C PRO A 176 13.07 12.12 -8.84
N LYS A 177 12.25 12.66 -7.94
CA LYS A 177 12.64 13.15 -6.61
C LYS A 177 12.06 12.31 -5.48
N ARG A 178 11.63 11.07 -5.78
CA ARG A 178 10.96 10.16 -4.83
C ARG A 178 9.72 10.79 -4.17
N GLU A 179 8.99 11.60 -4.92
CA GLU A 179 7.82 12.34 -4.48
C GLU A 179 6.55 11.51 -4.35
N TYR A 180 6.55 10.27 -4.85
CA TYR A 180 5.45 9.31 -4.74
C TYR A 180 5.73 8.23 -3.68
N GLY A 181 4.73 7.39 -3.43
CA GLY A 181 4.77 6.40 -2.35
C GLY A 181 4.49 7.02 -0.99
N THR A 182 4.46 6.19 0.05
CA THR A 182 3.99 6.58 1.38
C THR A 182 4.81 7.69 2.03
N THR A 183 6.08 7.82 1.72
CA THR A 183 6.94 8.90 2.24
C THR A 183 6.97 10.12 1.32
N GLY A 184 6.44 9.99 0.10
CA GLY A 184 6.50 11.02 -0.91
C GLY A 184 5.64 12.24 -0.61
N THR A 185 6.11 13.42 -1.05
CA THR A 185 5.43 14.70 -0.82
C THR A 185 4.10 14.81 -1.54
N VAL A 186 3.99 14.23 -2.75
CA VAL A 186 2.75 14.17 -3.54
C VAL A 186 1.73 13.32 -2.83
N THR A 187 2.10 12.12 -2.40
CA THR A 187 1.20 11.22 -1.68
C THR A 187 0.71 11.81 -0.37
N LYS A 188 1.58 12.49 0.38
CA LYS A 188 1.19 13.17 1.63
C LYS A 188 0.11 14.23 1.39
N LYS A 189 0.22 15.00 0.32
CA LYS A 189 -0.80 16.00 -0.06
C LYS A 189 -2.12 15.36 -0.53
N GLN A 190 -2.03 14.24 -1.27
CA GLN A 190 -3.20 13.56 -1.84
C GLN A 190 -3.95 12.67 -0.85
N LYS A 191 -3.30 12.21 0.22
CA LYS A 191 -3.82 11.24 1.20
C LYS A 191 -3.80 11.77 2.64
N PRO A 192 -4.32 12.99 2.91
CA PRO A 192 -4.24 13.58 4.25
C PRO A 192 -4.93 12.72 5.32
N ASP A 193 -6.01 12.04 4.99
CA ASP A 193 -6.77 11.23 5.95
C ASP A 193 -5.99 9.98 6.39
N PHE A 194 -5.26 9.33 5.50
CA PHE A 194 -4.36 8.25 5.87
C PHE A 194 -3.33 8.74 6.90
N PHE A 195 -2.69 9.88 6.64
CA PHE A 195 -1.66 10.42 7.54
C PHE A 195 -2.25 10.89 8.87
N LYS A 196 -3.44 11.50 8.87
CA LYS A 196 -4.17 11.84 10.11
C LYS A 196 -4.43 10.60 10.98
N ARG A 197 -4.95 9.51 10.37
CA ARG A 197 -5.19 8.24 11.08
C ARG A 197 -3.89 7.66 11.64
N LYS A 198 -2.83 7.65 10.86
CA LYS A 198 -1.51 7.13 11.28
C LYS A 198 -0.92 7.95 12.43
N MET A 199 -1.02 9.28 12.38
CA MET A 199 -0.59 10.17 13.46
C MET A 199 -1.40 9.96 14.74
N ALA A 200 -2.73 9.87 14.63
CA ALA A 200 -3.62 9.61 15.76
C ALA A 200 -3.31 8.27 16.43
N LYS A 201 -3.00 7.21 15.65
CA LYS A 201 -2.59 5.92 16.19
C LYS A 201 -1.26 6.01 16.94
N ASN A 202 -0.28 6.69 16.36
CA ASN A 202 1.05 6.87 16.97
C ASN A 202 0.97 7.68 18.27
N SER A 203 0.16 8.74 18.30
CA SER A 203 -0.02 9.55 19.52
C SER A 203 -0.68 8.73 20.65
N ARG A 204 -1.74 7.97 20.32
CA ARG A 204 -2.39 7.07 21.30
C ARG A 204 -1.42 6.03 21.86
N SER A 205 -0.56 5.46 21.03
CA SER A 205 0.45 4.49 21.46
C SER A 205 1.48 5.14 22.38
N ARG A 206 1.93 6.37 22.08
CA ARG A 206 2.85 7.15 22.92
C ARG A 206 2.23 7.46 24.29
N THR A 207 1.00 7.96 24.32
CA THR A 207 0.30 8.28 25.58
C THR A 207 0.16 7.02 26.44
N ARG A 208 -0.30 5.91 25.87
CA ARG A 208 -0.41 4.63 26.60
C ARG A 208 0.93 4.13 27.13
N PHE A 209 2.02 4.33 26.38
CA PHE A 209 3.35 3.97 26.84
C PHE A 209 3.80 4.87 28.01
N GLN A 210 3.60 6.18 27.90
CA GLN A 210 3.92 7.14 28.96
C GLN A 210 3.13 6.86 30.24
N ASP A 211 1.83 6.56 30.12
CA ASP A 211 0.98 6.19 31.25
C ASP A 211 1.48 4.90 31.93
N LYS A 212 1.85 3.87 31.14
CA LYS A 212 2.41 2.63 31.70
C LYS A 212 3.75 2.86 32.41
N VAL A 213 4.61 3.67 31.83
CA VAL A 213 5.91 4.02 32.44
C VAL A 213 5.68 4.84 33.73
N GLY A 214 4.81 5.84 33.69
CA GLY A 214 4.44 6.65 34.86
C GLY A 214 3.86 5.81 36.04
N GLN A 215 2.95 4.87 35.71
CA GLN A 215 2.40 3.94 36.70
C GLN A 215 3.45 2.99 37.29
N ARG A 216 4.42 2.54 36.50
CA ARG A 216 5.52 1.68 37.02
C ARG A 216 6.49 2.48 37.89
N MET A 217 6.87 3.67 37.48
CA MET A 217 7.75 4.54 38.25
C MET A 217 7.07 5.08 39.53
N GLY A 218 5.76 5.38 39.47
CA GLY A 218 4.99 5.80 40.63
C GLY A 218 4.77 4.70 41.69
N ARG A 219 4.89 3.42 41.31
CA ARG A 219 4.83 2.28 42.26
C ARG A 219 6.16 1.95 42.92
N SER A 220 7.28 2.46 42.41
CA SER A 220 8.58 2.35 43.04
C SER A 220 8.76 3.48 44.07
N LYS A 221 7.92 3.53 45.10
CA LYS A 221 8.23 4.26 46.31
C LYS A 221 9.25 3.43 47.10
N ASN A 222 10.52 3.61 46.79
CA ASN A 222 11.59 3.25 47.68
C ASN A 222 11.42 4.07 48.96
N THR A 223 10.79 3.49 49.93
CA THR A 223 10.85 3.95 51.34
C THR A 223 12.26 3.65 51.85
N PHE A 224 13.25 4.47 51.48
CA PHE A 224 14.45 4.60 52.28
C PHE A 224 14.05 5.37 53.55
N ARG A 225 13.52 4.66 54.55
CA ARG A 225 13.52 5.12 55.92
C ARG A 225 14.99 5.10 56.35
N SER A 226 15.64 6.26 56.29
CA SER A 226 16.87 6.48 57.02
C SER A 226 16.54 6.27 58.51
N ARG A 227 16.99 5.15 59.06
CA ARG A 227 17.09 5.00 60.52
C ARG A 227 18.20 5.96 60.97
N GLY A 228 17.78 7.12 61.45
CA GLY A 228 18.66 8.01 62.18
C GLY A 228 19.21 7.27 63.40
N PHE A 229 20.51 7.02 63.42
CA PHE A 229 21.24 6.63 64.59
C PHE A 229 21.27 7.87 65.51
N GLY A 230 20.44 7.89 66.59
CA GLY A 230 20.59 8.80 67.70
C GLY A 230 21.73 8.31 68.52
N PHE A 231 22.84 9.05 68.52
CA PHE A 231 23.83 8.95 69.58
C PHE A 231 23.33 9.83 70.78
N GLY A 232 23.05 9.16 71.90
CA GLY A 232 22.80 9.80 73.14
C GLY A 232 24.08 10.33 73.81
N LYS A 233 23.94 11.43 74.46
CA LYS A 233 24.50 11.75 75.80
C LYS A 233 23.59 12.71 76.46
#